data_3e70aa75bae892810e2f59f65b268c73
#
_entry.id   3e70aa75bae892810e2f59f65b268c73
#
_cell.length_a   1.000
_cell.length_b   1.000
_cell.length_c   1.000
_cell.angle_alpha   90.00
_cell.angle_beta   90.00
_cell.angle_gamma   90.00
#
_symmetry.space_group_name_H-M   'P 1'
#
loop_
_entity.id
_entity.type
_entity.pdbx_description
1 polymer ?
#
loop_
_entity_poly.entity_id
_entity_poly.type
_entity_poly.pdbx_seq_one_letter_code
_entity_poly.pdbx_strand_id
1 'polypeptide(L)'
;SDVRATIGMAKLIYQNHPKIFEYYFALRDKKQVRQVLEPYGIKTCLHISGIYPRARFGVAPVISLARHPTNNNAVIVADLAEDIDSLVSMTSEEIKSRLYSNDFEDRLPLREIRINRCPFVVGFDVLTPENIDRLEIDMKIVEDRAKKLRQPGVGKKIASAFEHPNREANTDVDAALYEGFLQDEDRSRCLSFHQALDRGEYPILDFRDKRLTVLLERLKMRSFPEFASDQEKKDWSDWVGQKLLAEGDHLNLKKFQSEIEQLRKESLLPEKKHRLLDELLDYARKLTLKYQLGDTEIV
;
A
#
# COMPACT_ATOMS: atom_id res chain seq x y z
N SER A 1 -10.41 -5.38 -22.96
CA SER A 1 -9.29 -5.02 -23.85
C SER A 1 -7.95 -5.35 -23.21
N ASP A 2 -7.72 -5.01 -21.96
CA ASP A 2 -6.42 -5.15 -21.27
C ASP A 2 -5.98 -6.61 -21.10
N VAL A 3 -6.92 -7.51 -20.80
CA VAL A 3 -6.63 -8.95 -20.70
C VAL A 3 -6.12 -9.50 -22.04
N ARG A 4 -6.75 -9.10 -23.16
CA ARG A 4 -6.31 -9.53 -24.50
C ARG A 4 -4.92 -9.02 -24.86
N ALA A 5 -4.62 -7.76 -24.50
CA ALA A 5 -3.29 -7.17 -24.69
C ALA A 5 -2.23 -7.89 -23.85
N THR A 6 -2.53 -8.21 -22.59
CA THR A 6 -1.65 -8.98 -21.71
C THR A 6 -1.37 -10.39 -22.27
N ILE A 7 -2.40 -11.09 -22.76
CA ILE A 7 -2.24 -12.41 -23.42
C ILE A 7 -1.40 -12.28 -24.69
N GLY A 8 -1.64 -11.25 -25.50
CA GLY A 8 -0.86 -10.99 -26.72
C GLY A 8 0.62 -10.77 -26.41
N MET A 9 0.93 -9.97 -25.39
CA MET A 9 2.30 -9.72 -24.93
C MET A 9 2.96 -10.99 -24.40
N ALA A 10 2.25 -11.78 -23.58
CA ALA A 10 2.75 -13.04 -23.06
C ALA A 10 3.09 -14.02 -24.20
N LYS A 11 2.23 -14.16 -25.23
CA LYS A 11 2.49 -14.98 -26.40
C LYS A 11 3.72 -14.49 -27.19
N LEU A 12 3.86 -13.18 -27.37
CA LEU A 12 5.01 -12.59 -28.08
C LEU A 12 6.32 -12.91 -27.35
N ILE A 13 6.37 -12.76 -26.02
CA ILE A 13 7.54 -13.09 -25.21
C ILE A 13 7.82 -14.59 -25.29
N TYR A 14 6.81 -15.44 -25.16
CA TYR A 14 6.97 -16.89 -25.25
C TYR A 14 7.51 -17.35 -26.61
N GLN A 15 7.02 -16.77 -27.70
CA GLN A 15 7.45 -17.11 -29.06
C GLN A 15 8.92 -16.70 -29.34
N ASN A 16 9.34 -15.54 -28.85
CA ASN A 16 10.69 -15.02 -29.13
C ASN A 16 11.73 -15.43 -28.10
N HIS A 17 11.31 -15.59 -26.83
CA HIS A 17 12.20 -15.86 -25.69
C HIS A 17 11.58 -16.90 -24.74
N PRO A 18 11.33 -18.14 -25.18
CA PRO A 18 10.62 -19.16 -24.39
C PRO A 18 11.28 -19.43 -23.02
N LYS A 19 12.61 -19.50 -22.98
CA LYS A 19 13.35 -19.74 -21.74
C LYS A 19 13.15 -18.63 -20.70
N ILE A 20 13.11 -17.38 -21.13
CA ILE A 20 12.86 -16.23 -20.24
C ILE A 20 11.42 -16.30 -19.72
N PHE A 21 10.46 -16.60 -20.60
CA PHE A 21 9.07 -16.73 -20.22
C PHE A 21 8.86 -17.85 -19.20
N GLU A 22 9.39 -19.03 -19.46
CA GLU A 22 9.27 -20.20 -18.57
C GLU A 22 9.91 -19.94 -17.20
N TYR A 23 11.10 -19.34 -17.19
CA TYR A 23 11.77 -18.96 -15.96
C TYR A 23 10.92 -17.97 -15.15
N TYR A 24 10.49 -16.86 -15.79
CA TYR A 24 9.67 -15.86 -15.11
C TYR A 24 8.32 -16.43 -14.66
N PHE A 25 7.71 -17.28 -15.46
CA PHE A 25 6.47 -17.94 -15.10
C PHE A 25 6.61 -18.90 -13.90
N ALA A 26 7.76 -19.55 -13.73
CA ALA A 26 8.06 -20.36 -12.55
C ALA A 26 8.15 -19.52 -11.27
N LEU A 27 8.58 -18.25 -11.34
CA LEU A 27 8.68 -17.34 -10.19
C LEU A 27 7.32 -16.94 -9.60
N ARG A 28 6.18 -17.33 -10.21
CA ARG A 28 4.86 -17.23 -9.57
C ARG A 28 4.76 -18.12 -8.31
N ASP A 29 5.55 -19.19 -8.24
CA ASP A 29 5.67 -20.01 -7.04
C ASP A 29 6.68 -19.37 -6.07
N LYS A 30 6.18 -19.01 -4.89
CA LYS A 30 7.00 -18.43 -3.81
C LYS A 30 8.20 -19.31 -3.43
N LYS A 31 8.12 -20.64 -3.62
CA LYS A 31 9.23 -21.55 -3.33
C LYS A 31 10.40 -21.30 -4.29
N GLN A 32 10.11 -21.10 -5.58
CA GLN A 32 11.13 -20.77 -6.57
C GLN A 32 11.81 -19.42 -6.26
N VAL A 33 11.03 -18.40 -5.90
CA VAL A 33 11.58 -17.10 -5.48
C VAL A 33 12.49 -17.25 -4.26
N ARG A 34 12.07 -18.04 -3.25
CA ARG A 34 12.88 -18.28 -2.06
C ARG A 34 14.19 -18.99 -2.36
N GLN A 35 14.24 -19.94 -3.28
CA GLN A 35 15.48 -20.62 -3.67
C GLN A 35 16.54 -19.63 -4.18
N VAL A 36 16.11 -18.53 -4.82
CA VAL A 36 17.02 -17.47 -5.28
C VAL A 36 17.46 -16.57 -4.14
N LEU A 37 16.58 -16.28 -3.18
CA LEU A 37 16.81 -15.29 -2.12
C LEU A 37 17.38 -15.88 -0.83
N GLU A 38 17.16 -17.16 -0.54
CA GLU A 38 17.63 -17.82 0.68
C GLU A 38 18.98 -18.55 0.47
N PRO A 39 19.86 -18.62 1.49
CA PRO A 39 19.72 -18.10 2.84
C PRO A 39 19.94 -16.58 2.93
N TYR A 40 19.13 -15.94 3.79
CA TYR A 40 19.23 -14.50 4.02
C TYR A 40 20.57 -14.11 4.70
N GLY A 41 21.05 -12.92 4.39
CA GLY A 41 22.35 -12.44 4.85
C GLY A 41 23.56 -13.03 4.10
N ILE A 42 23.33 -13.93 3.15
CA ILE A 42 24.38 -14.61 2.37
C ILE A 42 24.15 -14.49 0.87
N LYS A 43 22.93 -14.78 0.42
CA LYS A 43 22.59 -14.93 -1.00
C LYS A 43 22.55 -13.60 -1.72
N THR A 44 23.28 -13.52 -2.82
CA THR A 44 23.24 -12.38 -3.76
C THR A 44 22.58 -12.82 -5.06
N CYS A 45 21.85 -11.92 -5.70
CA CYS A 45 21.19 -12.17 -6.98
C CYS A 45 20.96 -10.85 -7.74
N LEU A 46 20.47 -10.96 -8.97
CA LEU A 46 19.93 -9.81 -9.71
C LEU A 46 18.44 -9.70 -9.40
N HIS A 47 17.97 -8.48 -9.16
CA HIS A 47 16.56 -8.15 -9.13
C HIS A 47 16.26 -7.16 -10.25
N ILE A 48 15.29 -7.51 -11.10
CA ILE A 48 14.86 -6.70 -12.23
C ILE A 48 13.53 -6.06 -11.88
N SER A 49 13.49 -4.73 -11.82
CA SER A 49 12.30 -3.98 -11.45
C SER A 49 12.36 -2.54 -11.93
N GLY A 50 11.21 -1.97 -12.26
CA GLY A 50 11.08 -0.54 -12.60
C GLY A 50 11.41 0.44 -11.46
N ILE A 51 11.67 -0.06 -10.23
CA ILE A 51 12.12 0.78 -9.10
C ILE A 51 13.59 1.21 -9.23
N TYR A 52 14.39 0.50 -10.05
CA TYR A 52 15.79 0.82 -10.29
C TYR A 52 15.96 1.78 -11.46
N PRO A 53 17.07 2.53 -11.50
CA PRO A 53 17.34 3.51 -12.55
C PRO A 53 17.31 2.91 -13.96
N ARG A 54 16.74 3.66 -14.91
CA ARG A 54 16.72 3.27 -16.33
C ARG A 54 18.12 3.15 -16.93
N ALA A 55 19.09 3.90 -16.44
CA ALA A 55 20.50 3.79 -16.83
C ALA A 55 21.05 2.37 -16.60
N ARG A 56 20.55 1.68 -15.58
CA ARG A 56 20.87 0.27 -15.27
C ARG A 56 19.84 -0.72 -15.86
N PHE A 57 19.04 -0.30 -16.84
CA PHE A 57 17.98 -1.12 -17.45
C PHE A 57 16.97 -1.73 -16.45
N GLY A 58 16.80 -1.08 -15.27
CA GLY A 58 15.97 -1.62 -14.19
C GLY A 58 16.55 -2.85 -13.50
N VAL A 59 17.86 -3.10 -13.62
CA VAL A 59 18.58 -4.23 -12.98
C VAL A 59 19.39 -3.72 -11.80
N ALA A 60 19.36 -4.48 -10.70
CA ALA A 60 20.24 -4.24 -9.56
C ALA A 60 20.83 -5.55 -9.02
N PRO A 61 22.15 -5.61 -8.75
CA PRO A 61 22.72 -6.63 -7.93
C PRO A 61 22.27 -6.39 -6.48
N VAL A 62 21.63 -7.38 -5.86
CA VAL A 62 21.11 -7.25 -4.50
C VAL A 62 21.63 -8.35 -3.60
N ILE A 63 21.72 -8.08 -2.31
CA ILE A 63 21.85 -9.08 -1.27
C ILE A 63 20.53 -9.18 -0.47
N SER A 64 20.03 -10.37 -0.30
CA SER A 64 18.89 -10.62 0.59
C SER A 64 19.35 -10.59 2.05
N LEU A 65 18.79 -9.70 2.86
CA LEU A 65 19.26 -9.44 4.24
C LEU A 65 18.45 -10.20 5.29
N ALA A 66 17.14 -10.08 5.20
CA ALA A 66 16.23 -10.69 6.18
C ALA A 66 14.80 -10.80 5.63
N ARG A 67 13.97 -11.61 6.29
CA ARG A 67 12.52 -11.52 6.15
C ARG A 67 12.02 -10.20 6.72
N HIS A 68 11.00 -9.64 6.10
CA HIS A 68 10.33 -8.49 6.65
C HIS A 68 9.58 -8.88 7.95
N PRO A 69 9.75 -8.13 9.06
CA PRO A 69 9.23 -8.52 10.38
C PRO A 69 7.70 -8.61 10.45
N THR A 70 7.00 -7.73 9.74
CA THR A 70 5.52 -7.64 9.76
C THR A 70 4.86 -8.16 8.49
N ASN A 71 5.61 -8.40 7.40
CA ASN A 71 5.07 -8.88 6.14
C ASN A 71 5.71 -10.22 5.72
N ASN A 72 5.06 -11.33 6.01
CA ASN A 72 5.54 -12.68 5.68
C ASN A 72 5.78 -12.94 4.18
N ASN A 73 5.32 -12.05 3.32
CA ASN A 73 5.51 -12.14 1.87
C ASN A 73 6.58 -11.16 1.34
N ALA A 74 7.34 -10.52 2.21
CA ALA A 74 8.40 -9.60 1.81
C ALA A 74 9.77 -10.04 2.34
N VAL A 75 10.80 -9.77 1.54
CA VAL A 75 12.21 -9.94 1.87
C VAL A 75 12.89 -8.59 1.72
N ILE A 76 13.64 -8.19 2.72
CA ILE A 76 14.43 -6.97 2.72
C ILE A 76 15.73 -7.25 1.99
N VAL A 77 16.04 -6.42 1.00
CA VAL A 77 17.28 -6.51 0.22
C VAL A 77 18.00 -5.17 0.18
N ALA A 78 19.32 -5.20 0.00
CA ALA A 78 20.11 -4.01 -0.28
C ALA A 78 20.59 -4.03 -1.73
N ASP A 79 20.51 -2.87 -2.41
CA ASP A 79 21.09 -2.64 -3.74
C ASP A 79 22.60 -2.46 -3.62
N LEU A 80 23.36 -3.41 -4.14
CA LEU A 80 24.82 -3.42 -4.06
C LEU A 80 25.47 -2.50 -5.11
N ALA A 81 24.72 -1.94 -6.04
CA ALA A 81 25.22 -0.91 -6.95
C ALA A 81 25.26 0.48 -6.29
N GLU A 82 24.52 0.68 -5.19
CA GLU A 82 24.51 1.93 -4.43
C GLU A 82 25.48 1.87 -3.22
N ASP A 83 25.83 3.02 -2.65
CA ASP A 83 26.67 3.04 -1.45
C ASP A 83 25.93 2.48 -0.24
N ILE A 84 26.57 1.51 0.43
CA ILE A 84 26.01 0.81 1.60
C ILE A 84 26.73 1.14 2.91
N ASP A 85 27.78 1.95 2.88
CA ASP A 85 28.61 2.17 4.05
C ASP A 85 27.85 2.79 5.20
N SER A 86 26.89 3.67 4.89
CA SER A 86 25.95 4.24 5.86
C SER A 86 25.09 3.18 6.56
N LEU A 87 24.66 2.12 5.87
CA LEU A 87 23.84 1.06 6.46
C LEU A 87 24.57 0.26 7.54
N VAL A 88 25.89 0.10 7.37
CA VAL A 88 26.70 -0.66 8.33
C VAL A 88 26.90 0.14 9.62
N SER A 89 27.10 1.45 9.52
CA SER A 89 27.37 2.34 10.66
C SER A 89 26.13 2.81 11.41
N MET A 90 24.98 2.98 10.72
CA MET A 90 23.73 3.44 11.32
C MET A 90 23.16 2.48 12.35
N THR A 91 22.46 3.05 13.35
CA THR A 91 21.55 2.33 14.25
C THR A 91 20.26 1.96 13.55
N SER A 92 19.44 1.06 14.16
CA SER A 92 18.12 0.73 13.59
C SER A 92 17.16 1.92 13.61
N GLU A 93 17.25 2.82 14.58
CA GLU A 93 16.45 4.03 14.69
C GLU A 93 16.78 5.04 13.57
N GLU A 94 18.07 5.22 13.28
CA GLU A 94 18.51 6.07 12.18
C GLU A 94 18.09 5.52 10.81
N ILE A 95 18.18 4.20 10.62
CA ILE A 95 17.68 3.53 9.42
C ILE A 95 16.17 3.74 9.30
N LYS A 96 15.43 3.55 10.40
CA LYS A 96 13.98 3.72 10.44
C LYS A 96 13.55 5.13 10.08
N SER A 97 14.19 6.16 10.64
CA SER A 97 13.88 7.56 10.34
C SER A 97 14.03 7.90 8.86
N ARG A 98 15.07 7.36 8.20
CA ARG A 98 15.31 7.58 6.76
C ARG A 98 14.41 6.72 5.86
N LEU A 99 14.03 5.50 6.28
CA LEU A 99 13.12 4.67 5.50
C LEU A 99 11.75 5.32 5.27
N TYR A 100 11.32 6.16 6.21
CA TYR A 100 10.02 6.84 6.18
C TYR A 100 10.15 8.35 5.89
N SER A 101 11.36 8.83 5.55
CA SER A 101 11.55 10.20 5.08
C SER A 101 10.92 10.39 3.69
N ASN A 102 10.29 11.55 3.50
CA ASN A 102 9.80 11.96 2.20
C ASN A 102 10.90 12.58 1.32
N ASP A 103 12.09 12.79 1.87
CA ASP A 103 13.22 13.36 1.14
C ASP A 103 13.90 12.31 0.27
N PHE A 104 14.10 12.64 -1.00
CA PHE A 104 14.77 11.78 -1.97
C PHE A 104 16.25 11.60 -1.66
N GLU A 105 16.90 12.58 -1.03
CA GLU A 105 18.31 12.54 -0.68
C GLU A 105 18.59 11.59 0.50
N ASP A 106 17.60 11.34 1.33
CA ASP A 106 17.67 10.42 2.47
C ASP A 106 17.46 8.94 2.10
N ARG A 107 17.22 8.64 0.82
CA ARG A 107 16.89 7.27 0.42
C ARG A 107 18.03 6.30 0.65
N LEU A 108 17.76 5.30 1.48
CA LEU A 108 18.66 4.19 1.70
C LEU A 108 18.60 3.19 0.54
N PRO A 109 19.72 2.47 0.23
CA PRO A 109 19.76 1.42 -0.78
C PRO A 109 19.03 0.15 -0.34
N LEU A 110 17.95 0.29 0.42
CA LEU A 110 17.10 -0.80 0.89
C LEU A 110 15.81 -0.89 0.08
N ARG A 111 15.40 -2.10 -0.24
CA ARG A 111 14.17 -2.39 -0.98
C ARG A 111 13.47 -3.60 -0.40
N GLU A 112 12.18 -3.75 -0.70
CA GLU A 112 11.40 -4.94 -0.39
C GLU A 112 11.10 -5.72 -1.67
N ILE A 113 11.43 -7.01 -1.66
CA ILE A 113 11.00 -7.94 -2.71
C ILE A 113 9.78 -8.71 -2.19
N ARG A 114 8.65 -8.53 -2.84
CA ARG A 114 7.40 -9.24 -2.48
C ARG A 114 7.33 -10.56 -3.22
N ILE A 115 7.61 -11.65 -2.51
CA ILE A 115 7.67 -13.02 -3.08
C ILE A 115 6.33 -13.55 -3.63
N ASN A 116 5.22 -12.90 -3.30
CA ASN A 116 3.88 -13.23 -3.80
C ASN A 116 3.43 -12.36 -5.00
N ARG A 117 4.34 -11.54 -5.56
CA ARG A 117 4.07 -10.67 -6.70
C ARG A 117 4.89 -11.00 -7.92
N CYS A 118 5.30 -12.26 -8.05
CA CYS A 118 6.11 -12.75 -9.17
C CYS A 118 7.32 -11.84 -9.44
N PRO A 119 8.22 -11.58 -8.45
CA PRO A 119 9.36 -10.72 -8.65
C PRO A 119 10.34 -11.36 -9.62
N PHE A 120 10.95 -10.58 -10.52
CA PHE A 120 11.96 -11.10 -11.40
C PHE A 120 13.33 -11.08 -10.70
N VAL A 121 13.69 -12.20 -10.11
CA VAL A 121 14.98 -12.43 -9.43
C VAL A 121 15.71 -13.58 -10.09
N VAL A 122 17.03 -13.48 -10.25
CA VAL A 122 17.85 -14.50 -10.89
C VAL A 122 19.28 -14.49 -10.31
N GLY A 123 19.93 -15.63 -10.26
CA GLY A 123 21.33 -15.74 -9.81
C GLY A 123 22.30 -14.99 -10.72
N PHE A 124 23.52 -14.73 -10.23
CA PHE A 124 24.58 -14.09 -11.04
C PHE A 124 25.16 -15.01 -12.14
N ASP A 125 24.85 -16.28 -12.09
CA ASP A 125 25.27 -17.29 -13.08
C ASP A 125 24.77 -17.03 -14.50
N VAL A 126 23.77 -16.16 -14.66
CA VAL A 126 23.29 -15.72 -15.98
C VAL A 126 24.08 -14.58 -16.57
N LEU A 127 24.99 -13.95 -15.81
CA LEU A 127 25.77 -12.82 -16.29
C LEU A 127 26.91 -13.29 -17.18
N THR A 128 26.99 -12.73 -18.37
CA THR A 128 28.18 -12.82 -19.24
C THR A 128 29.07 -11.60 -19.05
N PRO A 129 30.36 -11.63 -19.41
CA PRO A 129 31.24 -10.46 -19.37
C PRO A 129 30.61 -9.25 -20.10
N GLU A 130 30.02 -9.46 -21.28
CA GLU A 130 29.40 -8.41 -22.07
C GLU A 130 28.18 -7.79 -21.33
N ASN A 131 27.41 -8.61 -20.61
CA ASN A 131 26.28 -8.12 -19.82
C ASN A 131 26.75 -7.34 -18.59
N ILE A 132 27.84 -7.76 -17.96
CA ILE A 132 28.45 -7.05 -16.83
C ILE A 132 28.89 -5.66 -17.26
N ASP A 133 29.62 -5.56 -18.39
CA ASP A 133 30.07 -4.30 -18.97
C ASP A 133 28.88 -3.40 -19.35
N ARG A 134 27.88 -3.98 -20.04
CA ARG A 134 26.68 -3.23 -20.45
C ARG A 134 25.86 -2.70 -19.27
N LEU A 135 25.79 -3.43 -18.18
CA LEU A 135 25.06 -3.04 -16.96
C LEU A 135 25.89 -2.17 -16.03
N GLU A 136 27.17 -1.90 -16.40
CA GLU A 136 28.12 -1.14 -15.59
C GLU A 136 28.25 -1.71 -14.16
N ILE A 137 28.22 -3.05 -14.02
CA ILE A 137 28.31 -3.74 -12.74
C ILE A 137 29.79 -4.03 -12.43
N ASP A 138 30.34 -3.37 -11.43
CA ASP A 138 31.65 -3.75 -10.87
C ASP A 138 31.48 -4.91 -9.87
N MET A 139 31.76 -6.12 -10.32
CA MET A 139 31.61 -7.34 -9.51
C MET A 139 32.49 -7.33 -8.26
N LYS A 140 33.64 -6.62 -8.26
CA LYS A 140 34.51 -6.48 -7.10
C LYS A 140 33.85 -5.59 -6.05
N ILE A 141 33.30 -4.45 -6.47
CA ILE A 141 32.55 -3.56 -5.59
C ILE A 141 31.33 -4.27 -5.01
N VAL A 142 30.58 -4.99 -5.85
CA VAL A 142 29.40 -5.78 -5.42
C VAL A 142 29.80 -6.79 -4.32
N GLU A 143 30.89 -7.56 -4.52
CA GLU A 143 31.31 -8.53 -3.54
C GLU A 143 31.86 -7.89 -2.25
N ASP A 144 32.61 -6.80 -2.35
CA ASP A 144 33.11 -6.09 -1.17
C ASP A 144 31.97 -5.49 -0.33
N ARG A 145 30.95 -4.92 -0.98
CA ARG A 145 29.73 -4.45 -0.31
C ARG A 145 28.94 -5.60 0.30
N ALA A 146 28.77 -6.70 -0.42
CA ALA A 146 28.10 -7.89 0.11
C ALA A 146 28.80 -8.43 1.35
N LYS A 147 30.15 -8.47 1.39
CA LYS A 147 30.94 -8.88 2.57
C LYS A 147 30.66 -8.00 3.78
N LYS A 148 30.57 -6.68 3.60
CA LYS A 148 30.23 -5.76 4.69
C LYS A 148 28.84 -6.05 5.26
N LEU A 149 27.84 -6.32 4.41
CA LEU A 149 26.47 -6.63 4.85
C LEU A 149 26.27 -8.04 5.39
N ARG A 150 27.18 -8.98 5.09
CA ARG A 150 27.19 -10.34 5.68
C ARG A 150 27.67 -10.37 7.13
N GLN A 151 28.17 -9.26 7.67
CA GLN A 151 28.63 -9.22 9.06
C GLN A 151 27.51 -9.61 10.03
N PRO A 152 27.82 -10.36 11.11
CA PRO A 152 26.85 -10.78 12.09
C PRO A 152 26.04 -9.60 12.66
N GLY A 153 24.73 -9.74 12.73
CA GLY A 153 23.83 -8.74 13.31
C GLY A 153 23.34 -7.67 12.33
N VAL A 154 23.99 -7.42 11.18
CA VAL A 154 23.57 -6.38 10.22
C VAL A 154 22.17 -6.65 9.68
N GLY A 155 21.90 -7.85 9.21
CA GLY A 155 20.55 -8.20 8.71
C GLY A 155 19.46 -8.07 9.79
N LYS A 156 19.76 -8.48 11.03
CA LYS A 156 18.83 -8.32 12.15
C LYS A 156 18.59 -6.86 12.51
N LYS A 157 19.64 -6.05 12.56
CA LYS A 157 19.58 -4.60 12.79
C LYS A 157 18.70 -3.90 11.74
N ILE A 158 18.90 -4.23 10.47
CA ILE A 158 18.11 -3.66 9.36
C ILE A 158 16.66 -4.13 9.47
N ALA A 159 16.41 -5.42 9.76
CA ALA A 159 15.06 -5.94 9.91
C ALA A 159 14.28 -5.21 11.02
N SER A 160 14.91 -4.93 12.16
CA SER A 160 14.25 -4.20 13.26
C SER A 160 13.83 -2.78 12.88
N ALA A 161 14.54 -2.13 11.94
CA ALA A 161 14.14 -0.81 11.45
C ALA A 161 12.80 -0.84 10.64
N PHE A 162 12.44 -2.01 10.09
CA PHE A 162 11.16 -2.23 9.40
C PHE A 162 10.03 -2.64 10.35
N GLU A 163 10.32 -2.78 11.64
CA GLU A 163 9.26 -2.97 12.63
C GLU A 163 8.46 -1.68 12.75
N HIS A 164 7.22 -1.71 12.25
CA HIS A 164 6.30 -0.62 12.53
C HIS A 164 5.96 -0.68 14.02
N PRO A 165 5.96 0.45 14.75
CA PRO A 165 5.25 0.49 16.01
C PRO A 165 3.83 0.00 15.71
N ASN A 166 3.26 -0.80 16.62
CA ASN A 166 1.88 -1.24 16.51
C ASN A 166 1.06 -0.04 16.03
N ARG A 167 0.53 -0.15 14.82
CA ARG A 167 -0.37 0.87 14.30
C ARG A 167 -1.44 1.01 15.38
N GLU A 168 -1.59 2.20 15.96
CA GLU A 168 -2.72 2.45 16.83
C GLU A 168 -3.95 1.98 16.07
N ALA A 169 -4.73 1.10 16.71
CA ALA A 169 -5.91 0.55 16.08
C ALA A 169 -6.79 1.72 15.63
N ASN A 170 -7.23 1.69 14.40
CA ASN A 170 -8.11 2.75 13.88
C ASN A 170 -9.32 2.86 14.81
N THR A 171 -9.53 4.03 15.37
CA THR A 171 -10.70 4.32 16.19
C THR A 171 -11.98 4.37 15.38
N ASP A 172 -11.87 4.60 14.05
CA ASP A 172 -12.99 4.57 13.14
C ASP A 172 -13.18 3.17 12.54
N VAL A 173 -14.32 2.57 12.81
CA VAL A 173 -14.64 1.21 12.33
C VAL A 173 -14.70 1.09 10.82
N ASP A 174 -15.04 2.16 10.09
CA ASP A 174 -15.02 2.15 8.61
C ASP A 174 -13.58 1.99 8.08
N ALA A 175 -12.59 2.61 8.74
CA ALA A 175 -11.18 2.47 8.42
C ALA A 175 -10.57 1.16 8.96
N ALA A 176 -11.11 0.65 10.06
CA ALA A 176 -10.64 -0.58 10.73
C ALA A 176 -11.15 -1.87 10.07
N LEU A 177 -11.94 -1.81 9.00
CA LEU A 177 -12.53 -2.99 8.35
C LEU A 177 -11.47 -4.04 7.95
N TYR A 178 -10.27 -3.60 7.58
CA TYR A 178 -9.17 -4.48 7.14
C TYR A 178 -8.14 -4.80 8.23
N GLU A 179 -8.37 -4.42 9.49
CA GLU A 179 -7.43 -4.67 10.61
C GLU A 179 -7.48 -6.11 11.15
N GLY A 180 -8.33 -6.94 10.60
CA GLY A 180 -8.41 -8.35 10.96
C GLY A 180 -9.41 -9.12 10.11
N PHE A 181 -9.28 -10.44 10.13
CA PHE A 181 -10.24 -11.33 9.45
C PHE A 181 -11.43 -11.61 10.36
N LEU A 182 -12.62 -11.60 9.77
CA LEU A 182 -13.84 -12.02 10.46
C LEU A 182 -13.79 -13.52 10.76
N GLN A 183 -14.24 -13.89 11.95
CA GLN A 183 -14.41 -15.29 12.33
C GLN A 183 -15.59 -15.92 11.58
N ASP A 184 -15.59 -17.23 11.42
CA ASP A 184 -16.62 -17.93 10.62
C ASP A 184 -18.02 -17.76 11.19
N GLU A 185 -18.17 -17.61 12.51
CA GLU A 185 -19.43 -17.34 13.15
C GLU A 185 -20.01 -15.97 12.75
N ASP A 186 -19.19 -14.94 12.71
CA ASP A 186 -19.62 -13.60 12.29
C ASP A 186 -19.91 -13.56 10.79
N ARG A 187 -19.15 -14.30 9.97
CA ARG A 187 -19.47 -14.49 8.55
C ARG A 187 -20.84 -15.14 8.35
N SER A 188 -21.14 -16.19 9.14
CA SER A 188 -22.44 -16.85 9.09
C SER A 188 -23.58 -15.91 9.48
N ARG A 189 -23.36 -15.04 10.50
CA ARG A 189 -24.32 -14.00 10.90
C ARG A 189 -24.54 -12.97 9.80
N CYS A 190 -23.48 -12.54 9.09
CA CYS A 190 -23.61 -11.66 7.92
C CYS A 190 -24.47 -12.30 6.82
N LEU A 191 -24.29 -13.59 6.54
CA LEU A 191 -25.14 -14.31 5.57
C LEU A 191 -26.60 -14.36 6.02
N SER A 192 -26.86 -14.65 7.30
CA SER A 192 -28.22 -14.65 7.88
C SER A 192 -28.88 -13.27 7.80
N PHE A 193 -28.08 -12.20 7.96
CA PHE A 193 -28.55 -10.82 7.79
C PHE A 193 -29.04 -10.56 6.37
N HIS A 194 -28.27 -10.94 5.35
CA HIS A 194 -28.68 -10.79 3.96
C HIS A 194 -29.98 -11.55 3.66
N GLN A 195 -30.10 -12.77 4.16
CA GLN A 195 -31.34 -13.55 4.01
C GLN A 195 -32.55 -12.92 4.68
N ALA A 196 -32.36 -12.22 5.80
CA ALA A 196 -33.42 -11.49 6.46
C ALA A 196 -33.82 -10.22 5.66
N LEU A 197 -32.87 -9.50 5.13
CA LEU A 197 -33.15 -8.36 4.22
C LEU A 197 -33.98 -8.78 3.01
N ASP A 198 -33.69 -9.92 2.40
CA ASP A 198 -34.45 -10.45 1.28
C ASP A 198 -35.94 -10.70 1.65
N ARG A 199 -36.26 -10.89 2.94
CA ARG A 199 -37.61 -10.99 3.48
C ARG A 199 -38.22 -9.67 3.95
N GLY A 200 -37.49 -8.55 3.79
CA GLY A 200 -37.93 -7.24 4.25
C GLY A 200 -37.75 -7.02 5.77
N GLU A 201 -36.91 -7.82 6.41
CA GLU A 201 -36.61 -7.73 7.85
C GLU A 201 -35.23 -7.10 8.08
N TYR A 202 -35.10 -6.29 9.15
CA TYR A 202 -33.80 -5.77 9.59
C TYR A 202 -33.49 -6.35 10.97
N PRO A 203 -32.77 -7.49 11.06
CA PRO A 203 -32.51 -8.16 12.31
C PRO A 203 -31.45 -7.45 13.14
N ILE A 204 -31.59 -7.48 14.46
CA ILE A 204 -30.56 -7.13 15.41
C ILE A 204 -29.69 -8.36 15.59
N LEU A 205 -28.40 -8.23 15.28
CA LEU A 205 -27.43 -9.32 15.38
C LEU A 205 -26.36 -8.96 16.42
N ASP A 206 -26.03 -9.91 17.30
CA ASP A 206 -24.91 -9.79 18.21
C ASP A 206 -23.66 -10.41 17.58
N PHE A 207 -22.73 -9.54 17.16
CA PHE A 207 -21.46 -9.94 16.59
C PHE A 207 -20.38 -10.05 17.69
N ARG A 208 -19.49 -11.02 17.54
CA ARG A 208 -18.28 -11.08 18.39
C ARG A 208 -17.34 -9.91 18.06
N ASP A 209 -17.19 -9.61 16.79
CA ASP A 209 -16.45 -8.44 16.33
C ASP A 209 -17.29 -7.18 16.49
N LYS A 210 -16.94 -6.36 17.48
CA LYS A 210 -17.68 -5.14 17.80
C LYS A 210 -17.68 -4.10 16.68
N ARG A 211 -16.74 -4.20 15.74
CA ARG A 211 -16.75 -3.35 14.53
C ARG A 211 -18.02 -3.59 13.72
N LEU A 212 -18.44 -4.85 13.58
CA LEU A 212 -19.64 -5.21 12.83
C LEU A 212 -20.93 -4.66 13.45
N THR A 213 -21.00 -4.58 14.78
CA THR A 213 -22.15 -3.98 15.44
C THR A 213 -22.33 -2.52 15.04
N VAL A 214 -21.26 -1.73 15.11
CA VAL A 214 -21.28 -0.32 14.71
C VAL A 214 -21.52 -0.16 13.20
N LEU A 215 -20.89 -1.02 12.39
CA LEU A 215 -21.09 -1.00 10.93
C LEU A 215 -22.53 -1.35 10.54
N LEU A 216 -23.18 -2.25 11.28
CA LEU A 216 -24.60 -2.59 11.04
C LEU A 216 -25.51 -1.38 11.33
N GLU A 217 -25.27 -0.65 12.42
CA GLU A 217 -26.00 0.59 12.73
C GLU A 217 -25.80 1.64 11.62
N ARG A 218 -24.56 1.83 11.17
CA ARG A 218 -24.26 2.75 10.07
C ARG A 218 -24.89 2.32 8.75
N LEU A 219 -24.93 1.01 8.46
CA LEU A 219 -25.57 0.45 7.29
C LEU A 219 -27.09 0.71 7.32
N LYS A 220 -27.74 0.54 8.47
CA LYS A 220 -29.16 0.87 8.66
C LYS A 220 -29.42 2.32 8.24
N MET A 221 -28.64 3.25 8.77
CA MET A 221 -28.87 4.66 8.51
C MET A 221 -28.58 5.09 7.08
N ARG A 222 -27.60 4.45 6.41
CA ARG A 222 -27.21 4.76 5.02
C ARG A 222 -28.17 4.19 3.98
N SER A 223 -28.63 2.95 4.20
CA SER A 223 -29.29 2.14 3.16
C SER A 223 -30.71 1.70 3.51
N PHE A 224 -31.07 1.70 4.79
CA PHE A 224 -32.35 1.19 5.29
C PHE A 224 -32.94 2.12 6.39
N PRO A 225 -33.05 3.45 6.14
CA PRO A 225 -33.48 4.41 7.14
C PRO A 225 -34.95 4.21 7.58
N GLU A 226 -35.74 3.44 6.84
CA GLU A 226 -37.12 3.05 7.17
C GLU A 226 -37.18 2.20 8.42
N PHE A 227 -36.14 1.43 8.74
CA PHE A 227 -36.07 0.61 9.96
C PHE A 227 -35.52 1.37 11.18
N ALA A 228 -35.18 2.65 11.01
CA ALA A 228 -34.60 3.46 12.09
C ALA A 228 -35.67 4.30 12.79
N SER A 229 -35.56 4.38 14.13
CA SER A 229 -36.35 5.30 14.94
C SER A 229 -35.92 6.75 14.69
N ASP A 230 -36.79 7.70 15.11
CA ASP A 230 -36.47 9.12 14.98
C ASP A 230 -35.25 9.53 15.83
N GLN A 231 -35.05 8.89 16.99
CA GLN A 231 -33.87 9.11 17.81
C GLN A 231 -32.60 8.65 17.09
N GLU A 232 -32.58 7.44 16.51
CA GLU A 232 -31.44 6.94 15.76
C GLU A 232 -31.12 7.84 14.56
N LYS A 233 -32.13 8.37 13.87
CA LYS A 233 -31.93 9.33 12.77
C LYS A 233 -31.29 10.63 13.25
N LYS A 234 -31.69 11.13 14.41
CA LYS A 234 -31.09 12.30 15.01
C LYS A 234 -29.64 12.05 15.41
N ASP A 235 -29.35 10.96 16.14
CA ASP A 235 -27.99 10.60 16.59
C ASP A 235 -27.07 10.40 15.38
N TRP A 236 -27.58 9.82 14.29
CA TRP A 236 -26.86 9.71 13.03
C TRP A 236 -26.54 11.06 12.40
N SER A 237 -27.52 11.96 12.37
CA SER A 237 -27.33 13.32 11.83
C SER A 237 -26.25 14.07 12.61
N ASP A 238 -26.30 14.00 13.93
CA ASP A 238 -25.34 14.63 14.82
C ASP A 238 -23.92 14.04 14.61
N TRP A 239 -23.82 12.70 14.51
CA TRP A 239 -22.55 12.03 14.24
C TRP A 239 -21.97 12.39 12.88
N VAL A 240 -22.79 12.45 11.80
CA VAL A 240 -22.31 12.86 10.47
C VAL A 240 -21.85 14.31 10.51
N GLY A 241 -22.60 15.19 11.17
CA GLY A 241 -22.22 16.59 11.32
C GLY A 241 -20.87 16.75 12.01
N GLN A 242 -20.63 16.04 13.12
CA GLN A 242 -19.34 16.03 13.80
C GLN A 242 -18.20 15.53 12.88
N LYS A 243 -18.44 14.47 12.10
CA LYS A 243 -17.46 13.93 11.14
C LYS A 243 -17.10 14.93 10.04
N LEU A 244 -18.10 15.65 9.50
CA LEU A 244 -17.89 16.64 8.45
C LEU A 244 -17.08 17.86 8.94
N LEU A 245 -17.16 18.19 10.22
CA LEU A 245 -16.46 19.32 10.83
C LEU A 245 -15.15 18.94 11.54
N ALA A 246 -14.92 17.64 11.83
CA ALA A 246 -13.78 17.18 12.60
C ALA A 246 -12.44 17.64 12.00
N GLU A 247 -11.56 18.17 12.85
CA GLU A 247 -10.19 18.50 12.48
C GLU A 247 -9.32 17.23 12.48
N GLY A 248 -8.33 17.18 11.60
CA GLY A 248 -7.41 16.04 11.47
C GLY A 248 -6.77 15.97 10.09
N ASP A 249 -6.10 14.86 9.79
CA ASP A 249 -5.44 14.64 8.49
C ASP A 249 -6.41 14.28 7.36
N HIS A 250 -7.69 14.04 7.68
CA HIS A 250 -8.72 13.75 6.69
C HIS A 250 -9.35 15.03 6.12
N LEU A 251 -9.94 14.89 4.93
CA LEU A 251 -10.70 15.96 4.29
C LEU A 251 -11.98 16.24 5.09
N ASN A 252 -12.08 17.43 5.67
CA ASN A 252 -13.30 17.94 6.29
C ASN A 252 -13.95 19.01 5.39
N LEU A 253 -15.16 19.45 5.75
CA LEU A 253 -15.93 20.38 4.92
C LEU A 253 -15.20 21.72 4.70
N LYS A 254 -14.52 22.22 5.72
CA LYS A 254 -13.73 23.47 5.64
C LYS A 254 -12.53 23.33 4.71
N LYS A 255 -11.75 22.24 4.82
CA LYS A 255 -10.64 21.98 3.91
C LYS A 255 -11.13 21.80 2.47
N PHE A 256 -12.23 21.06 2.27
CA PHE A 256 -12.84 20.83 0.97
C PHE A 256 -13.21 22.17 0.28
N GLN A 257 -13.86 23.08 1.00
CA GLN A 257 -14.21 24.41 0.48
C GLN A 257 -12.96 25.24 0.15
N SER A 258 -11.97 25.27 1.06
CA SER A 258 -10.72 25.99 0.85
C SER A 258 -9.93 25.49 -0.37
N GLU A 259 -9.87 24.17 -0.58
CA GLU A 259 -9.22 23.59 -1.77
C GLU A 259 -9.94 23.97 -3.06
N ILE A 260 -11.28 23.97 -3.08
CA ILE A 260 -12.05 24.41 -4.26
C ILE A 260 -11.77 25.89 -4.55
N GLU A 261 -11.77 26.75 -3.54
CA GLU A 261 -11.49 28.17 -3.71
C GLU A 261 -10.06 28.41 -4.23
N GLN A 262 -9.10 27.64 -3.74
CA GLN A 262 -7.72 27.70 -4.22
C GLN A 262 -7.63 27.30 -5.70
N LEU A 263 -8.27 26.19 -6.08
CA LEU A 263 -8.33 25.72 -7.47
C LEU A 263 -9.01 26.75 -8.40
N ARG A 264 -10.04 27.44 -7.93
CA ARG A 264 -10.72 28.50 -8.71
C ARG A 264 -9.83 29.72 -9.02
N LYS A 265 -8.81 29.97 -8.21
CA LYS A 265 -7.86 31.08 -8.42
C LYS A 265 -6.81 30.78 -9.49
N GLU A 266 -6.71 29.55 -9.96
CA GLU A 266 -5.80 29.19 -11.05
C GLU A 266 -6.26 29.83 -12.36
N SER A 267 -5.41 30.69 -12.95
CA SER A 267 -5.74 31.60 -14.07
C SER A 267 -6.00 30.93 -15.43
N LEU A 268 -5.85 29.60 -15.55
CA LEU A 268 -5.96 28.86 -16.82
C LEU A 268 -6.94 27.67 -16.77
N LEU A 269 -7.95 27.73 -15.90
CA LEU A 269 -8.92 26.64 -15.81
C LEU A 269 -9.91 26.69 -17.00
N PRO A 270 -10.11 25.57 -17.72
CA PRO A 270 -11.14 25.46 -18.73
C PRO A 270 -12.54 25.66 -18.13
N GLU A 271 -13.47 26.27 -18.88
CA GLU A 271 -14.85 26.54 -18.44
C GLU A 271 -15.57 25.31 -17.87
N LYS A 272 -15.33 24.13 -18.43
CA LYS A 272 -15.86 22.86 -17.91
C LYS A 272 -15.40 22.58 -16.48
N LYS A 273 -14.17 22.93 -16.13
CA LYS A 273 -13.64 22.75 -14.77
C LYS A 273 -14.24 23.76 -13.79
N HIS A 274 -14.46 25.00 -14.22
CA HIS A 274 -15.17 26.00 -13.39
C HIS A 274 -16.56 25.52 -13.02
N ARG A 275 -17.34 25.02 -13.98
CA ARG A 275 -18.68 24.47 -13.72
C ARG A 275 -18.63 23.30 -12.72
N LEU A 276 -17.66 22.40 -12.84
CA LEU A 276 -17.50 21.29 -11.88
C LEU A 276 -17.22 21.80 -10.47
N LEU A 277 -16.36 22.82 -10.32
CA LEU A 277 -16.06 23.43 -9.02
C LEU A 277 -17.29 24.10 -8.40
N ASP A 278 -18.15 24.72 -9.22
CA ASP A 278 -19.43 25.30 -8.75
C ASP A 278 -20.37 24.20 -8.26
N GLU A 279 -20.50 23.10 -8.99
CA GLU A 279 -21.30 21.93 -8.58
C GLU A 279 -20.80 21.33 -7.25
N LEU A 280 -19.48 21.29 -7.04
CA LEU A 280 -18.87 20.80 -5.79
C LEU A 280 -19.15 21.75 -4.61
N LEU A 281 -19.12 23.07 -4.82
CA LEU A 281 -19.52 24.04 -3.79
C LEU A 281 -21.01 23.91 -3.43
N ASP A 282 -21.87 23.75 -4.42
CA ASP A 282 -23.30 23.53 -4.19
C ASP A 282 -23.56 22.20 -3.44
N TYR A 283 -22.75 21.18 -3.70
CA TYR A 283 -22.79 19.94 -2.92
C TYR A 283 -22.42 20.19 -1.45
N ALA A 284 -21.35 20.94 -1.19
CA ALA A 284 -20.97 21.31 0.17
C ALA A 284 -22.07 22.08 0.90
N ARG A 285 -22.72 23.07 0.23
CA ARG A 285 -23.85 23.81 0.78
C ARG A 285 -25.03 22.90 1.12
N LYS A 286 -25.37 21.96 0.24
CA LYS A 286 -26.42 20.96 0.49
C LYS A 286 -26.13 20.09 1.72
N LEU A 287 -24.86 19.69 1.94
CA LEU A 287 -24.46 18.94 3.13
C LEU A 287 -24.61 19.80 4.39
N THR A 288 -24.16 21.06 4.36
CA THR A 288 -24.31 22.01 5.47
C THR A 288 -25.78 22.18 5.88
N LEU A 289 -26.67 22.37 4.92
CA LEU A 289 -28.11 22.50 5.17
C LEU A 289 -28.72 21.21 5.69
N LYS A 290 -28.39 20.07 5.08
CA LYS A 290 -28.95 18.74 5.44
C LYS A 290 -28.66 18.37 6.89
N TYR A 291 -27.45 18.67 7.36
CA TYR A 291 -26.99 18.31 8.70
C TYR A 291 -27.00 19.47 9.68
N GLN A 292 -27.60 20.61 9.31
CA GLN A 292 -27.77 21.81 10.16
C GLN A 292 -26.44 22.27 10.77
N LEU A 293 -25.36 22.14 10.01
CA LEU A 293 -24.05 22.58 10.43
C LEU A 293 -24.09 24.11 10.39
N GLY A 294 -24.03 24.76 11.58
CA GLY A 294 -24.15 26.21 11.70
C GLY A 294 -23.29 26.96 10.69
N ASP A 295 -23.55 28.22 10.42
CA ASP A 295 -22.87 29.07 9.45
C ASP A 295 -21.35 29.05 9.64
N THR A 296 -20.72 27.98 9.17
CA THR A 296 -19.32 28.03 8.78
C THR A 296 -19.33 28.99 7.59
N GLU A 297 -18.76 30.18 7.76
CA GLU A 297 -18.69 31.22 6.74
C GLU A 297 -18.49 30.62 5.35
N ILE A 298 -19.61 30.42 4.65
CA ILE A 298 -19.66 30.07 3.25
C ILE A 298 -19.47 31.40 2.54
N VAL A 299 -18.23 31.78 2.29
CA VAL A 299 -17.89 32.93 1.45
C VAL A 299 -18.10 32.54 -0.03
#